data_ba8e5e19c0d9b1c2fe2bba4fdfcd7321
#
_entry.id   ba8e5e19c0d9b1c2fe2bba4fdfcd7321
#
_cell.length_a   1.000
_cell.length_b   1.000
_cell.length_c   1.000
_cell.angle_alpha   90.00
_cell.angle_beta   90.00
_cell.angle_gamma   90.00
#
_symmetry.space_group_name_H-M   'P 1'
#
loop_
_entity.id
_entity.type
_entity.pdbx_description
1 polymer ?
#
loop_
_entity_poly.entity_id
_entity_poly.type
_entity_poly.pdbx_seq_one_letter_code
_entity_poly.pdbx_strand_id
1 'polypeptide(L)'
;SRTVLSTAGIAAVATALAEFIGAAIALKMLFGIPLVIGSVLTAIVCTIMLITNSYSKLERIIAGFVSLIALAYLVEVNMVDVNWAAAGIGWVNPSIPNESMLVILSILGAVVMPHNLFLHSEVIQSRQFNRQDKEIMHRQLRYEFVDTLLSMGIGWMINSAMIILAAAVFFSHGIAVTELEQAEELLRPLIGPAAGTIFALALLFAGLASSATAGMAGASIFAGMFGESYDMKDFHSRLGLGLTYIPALLLILFITDSFQALLVSPMFLSLQ
;
A
#
# COMPACT_ATOMS: atom_id res chain seq x y z
N SER A 1 7.45 -22.96 -7.74
CA SER A 1 6.36 -23.84 -8.24
C SER A 1 5.23 -22.97 -8.76
N ARG A 2 4.55 -23.39 -9.83
CA ARG A 2 3.44 -22.64 -10.46
C ARG A 2 2.31 -22.34 -9.47
N THR A 3 2.07 -23.23 -8.50
CA THR A 3 1.07 -23.05 -7.44
C THR A 3 1.35 -21.81 -6.58
N VAL A 4 2.60 -21.62 -6.13
CA VAL A 4 3.00 -20.45 -5.32
C VAL A 4 2.86 -19.15 -6.13
N LEU A 5 3.23 -19.17 -7.42
CA LEU A 5 3.06 -18.01 -8.29
C LEU A 5 1.57 -17.69 -8.54
N SER A 6 0.71 -18.71 -8.64
CA SER A 6 -0.74 -18.49 -8.79
C SER A 6 -1.36 -17.87 -7.54
N THR A 7 -0.96 -18.32 -6.33
CA THR A 7 -1.44 -17.71 -5.07
C THR A 7 -0.93 -16.28 -4.92
N ALA A 8 0.31 -15.99 -5.32
CA ALA A 8 0.86 -14.64 -5.33
C ALA A 8 0.13 -13.73 -6.34
N GLY A 9 -0.31 -14.27 -7.50
CA GLY A 9 -1.16 -13.55 -8.44
C GLY A 9 -2.52 -13.19 -7.84
N ILE A 10 -3.17 -14.11 -7.12
CA ILE A 10 -4.42 -13.85 -6.40
C ILE A 10 -4.20 -12.76 -5.33
N ALA A 11 -3.09 -12.82 -4.60
CA ALA A 11 -2.72 -11.80 -3.63
C ALA A 11 -2.56 -10.41 -4.28
N ALA A 12 -1.95 -10.33 -5.46
CA ALA A 12 -1.84 -9.08 -6.21
C ALA A 12 -3.22 -8.51 -6.60
N VAL A 13 -4.18 -9.37 -6.98
CA VAL A 13 -5.58 -8.96 -7.25
C VAL A 13 -6.24 -8.41 -5.98
N ALA A 14 -6.11 -9.11 -4.85
CA ALA A 14 -6.66 -8.68 -3.57
C ALA A 14 -6.07 -7.33 -3.14
N THR A 15 -4.76 -7.12 -3.31
CA THR A 15 -4.12 -5.84 -3.04
C THR A 15 -4.66 -4.75 -3.97
N ALA A 16 -4.69 -4.99 -5.29
CA ALA A 16 -5.21 -4.01 -6.24
C ALA A 16 -6.66 -3.61 -5.92
N LEU A 17 -7.48 -4.56 -5.45
CA LEU A 17 -8.85 -4.32 -5.00
C LEU A 17 -8.88 -3.31 -3.84
N ALA A 18 -8.13 -3.58 -2.76
CA ALA A 18 -8.07 -2.70 -1.59
C ALA A 18 -7.56 -1.30 -1.96
N GLU A 19 -6.50 -1.23 -2.77
CA GLU A 19 -5.87 0.04 -3.14
C GLU A 19 -6.76 0.89 -4.07
N PHE A 20 -7.48 0.26 -4.99
CA PHE A 20 -8.46 0.97 -5.82
C PHE A 20 -9.61 1.53 -4.99
N ILE A 21 -10.10 0.79 -3.98
CA ILE A 21 -11.10 1.27 -3.05
C ILE A 21 -10.55 2.44 -2.24
N GLY A 22 -9.35 2.33 -1.67
CA GLY A 22 -8.72 3.39 -0.90
C GLY A 22 -8.54 4.69 -1.69
N ALA A 23 -8.00 4.61 -2.91
CA ALA A 23 -7.87 5.75 -3.81
C ALA A 23 -9.23 6.34 -4.21
N ALA A 24 -10.23 5.49 -4.47
CA ALA A 24 -11.57 5.93 -4.84
C ALA A 24 -12.30 6.64 -3.68
N ILE A 25 -12.12 6.17 -2.43
CA ILE A 25 -12.61 6.84 -1.23
C ILE A 25 -11.96 8.23 -1.11
N ALA A 26 -10.65 8.33 -1.31
CA ALA A 26 -9.95 9.62 -1.32
C ALA A 26 -10.49 10.56 -2.40
N LEU A 27 -10.75 10.07 -3.62
CA LEU A 27 -11.37 10.85 -4.69
C LEU A 27 -12.80 11.28 -4.35
N LYS A 28 -13.55 10.44 -3.62
CA LYS A 28 -14.88 10.79 -3.12
C LYS A 28 -14.81 11.88 -2.07
N MET A 29 -13.87 11.81 -1.12
CA MET A 29 -13.65 12.83 -0.09
C MET A 29 -13.24 14.19 -0.70
N LEU A 30 -12.33 14.18 -1.68
CA LEU A 30 -11.78 15.40 -2.26
C LEU A 30 -12.69 16.05 -3.32
N PHE A 31 -13.36 15.24 -4.14
CA PHE A 31 -14.06 15.70 -5.35
C PHE A 31 -15.49 15.20 -5.45
N GLY A 32 -16.01 14.41 -4.50
CA GLY A 32 -17.35 13.84 -4.56
C GLY A 32 -17.54 12.77 -5.64
N ILE A 33 -16.45 12.16 -6.13
CA ILE A 33 -16.49 11.16 -7.21
C ILE A 33 -17.03 9.82 -6.65
N PRO A 34 -18.05 9.19 -7.27
CA PRO A 34 -18.54 7.88 -6.82
C PRO A 34 -17.45 6.80 -6.83
N LEU A 35 -17.52 5.86 -5.88
CA LEU A 35 -16.49 4.83 -5.64
C LEU A 35 -16.10 4.06 -6.92
N VAL A 36 -17.08 3.58 -7.69
CA VAL A 36 -16.83 2.81 -8.93
C VAL A 36 -16.08 3.66 -9.96
N ILE A 37 -16.48 4.92 -10.15
CA ILE A 37 -15.81 5.82 -11.09
C ILE A 37 -14.40 6.14 -10.62
N GLY A 38 -14.23 6.43 -9.32
CA GLY A 38 -12.94 6.67 -8.70
C GLY A 38 -11.98 5.50 -8.86
N SER A 39 -12.45 4.27 -8.67
CA SER A 39 -11.65 3.05 -8.86
C SER A 39 -11.23 2.85 -10.32
N VAL A 40 -12.13 3.07 -11.27
CA VAL A 40 -11.80 2.99 -12.70
C VAL A 40 -10.80 4.07 -13.10
N LEU A 41 -10.97 5.30 -12.62
CA LEU A 41 -10.01 6.39 -12.86
C LEU A 41 -8.62 6.05 -12.30
N THR A 42 -8.56 5.52 -11.08
CA THR A 42 -7.30 5.07 -10.46
C THR A 42 -6.63 4.00 -11.30
N ALA A 43 -7.37 2.97 -11.72
CA ALA A 43 -6.84 1.90 -12.56
C ALA A 43 -6.31 2.43 -13.91
N ILE A 44 -7.02 3.36 -14.54
CA ILE A 44 -6.58 3.99 -15.80
C ILE A 44 -5.29 4.78 -15.59
N VAL A 45 -5.24 5.63 -14.55
CA VAL A 45 -4.05 6.43 -14.24
C VAL A 45 -2.85 5.53 -13.96
N CYS A 46 -3.00 4.50 -13.12
CA CYS A 46 -1.93 3.55 -12.84
C CYS A 46 -1.51 2.76 -14.08
N THR A 47 -2.46 2.33 -14.93
CA THR A 47 -2.13 1.64 -16.19
C THR A 47 -1.33 2.54 -17.12
N ILE A 48 -1.73 3.81 -17.29
CA ILE A 48 -0.98 4.79 -18.08
C ILE A 48 0.41 5.00 -17.49
N MET A 49 0.53 5.15 -16.17
CA MET A 49 1.83 5.29 -15.49
C MET A 49 2.74 4.09 -15.77
N LEU A 50 2.22 2.87 -15.70
CA LEU A 50 2.99 1.64 -15.91
C LEU A 50 3.43 1.46 -17.37
N ILE A 51 2.56 1.79 -18.35
CA ILE A 51 2.87 1.61 -19.77
C ILE A 51 3.79 2.72 -20.31
N THR A 52 3.65 3.95 -19.83
CA THR A 52 4.35 5.12 -20.41
C THR A 52 5.69 5.40 -19.75
N ASN A 53 5.93 4.90 -18.54
CA ASN A 53 7.14 5.22 -17.81
C ASN A 53 8.10 4.02 -17.74
N SER A 54 9.40 4.33 -17.81
CA SER A 54 10.45 3.36 -17.48
C SER A 54 10.44 3.07 -15.98
N TYR A 55 10.95 1.89 -15.60
CA TYR A 55 11.05 1.46 -14.21
C TYR A 55 11.64 2.55 -13.29
N SER A 56 12.77 3.16 -13.68
CA SER A 56 13.44 4.21 -12.88
C SER A 56 12.61 5.50 -12.70
N LYS A 57 11.69 5.79 -13.63
CA LYS A 57 10.76 6.92 -13.46
C LYS A 57 9.63 6.56 -12.51
N LEU A 58 9.08 5.34 -12.62
CA LEU A 58 8.07 4.83 -11.70
C LEU A 58 8.56 4.82 -10.27
N GLU A 59 9.76 4.29 -10.03
CA GLU A 59 10.41 4.27 -8.72
C GLU A 59 10.46 5.68 -8.09
N ARG A 60 10.87 6.68 -8.87
CA ARG A 60 10.92 8.08 -8.40
C ARG A 60 9.54 8.68 -8.12
N ILE A 61 8.53 8.37 -8.92
CA ILE A 61 7.15 8.83 -8.72
C ILE A 61 6.58 8.22 -7.44
N ILE A 62 6.75 6.91 -7.26
CA ILE A 62 6.30 6.18 -6.06
C ILE A 62 7.03 6.71 -4.82
N ALA A 63 8.35 6.90 -4.88
CA ALA A 63 9.13 7.48 -3.78
C ALA A 63 8.64 8.90 -3.44
N GLY A 64 8.26 9.70 -4.44
CA GLY A 64 7.64 11.01 -4.26
C GLY A 64 6.31 10.92 -3.51
N PHE A 65 5.43 10.00 -3.88
CA PHE A 65 4.16 9.77 -3.18
C PHE A 65 4.39 9.34 -1.72
N VAL A 66 5.28 8.37 -1.49
CA VAL A 66 5.63 7.92 -0.12
C VAL A 66 6.19 9.08 0.72
N SER A 67 7.01 9.94 0.13
CA SER A 67 7.54 11.12 0.83
C SER A 67 6.44 12.12 1.22
N LEU A 68 5.46 12.34 0.33
CA LEU A 68 4.30 13.19 0.62
C LEU A 68 3.41 12.59 1.71
N ILE A 69 3.20 11.28 1.71
CA ILE A 69 2.46 10.56 2.74
C ILE A 69 3.17 10.69 4.09
N ALA A 70 4.50 10.46 4.12
CA ALA A 70 5.30 10.62 5.33
C ALA A 70 5.19 12.03 5.91
N LEU A 71 5.28 13.05 5.04
CA LEU A 71 5.13 14.44 5.44
C LEU A 71 3.72 14.73 5.99
N ALA A 72 2.68 14.22 5.35
CA ALA A 72 1.29 14.40 5.79
C ALA A 72 1.10 13.85 7.22
N TYR A 73 1.48 12.59 7.47
CA TYR A 73 1.36 12.02 8.81
C TYR A 73 2.28 12.67 9.84
N LEU A 74 3.47 13.13 9.43
CA LEU A 74 4.35 13.90 10.32
C LEU A 74 3.66 15.18 10.77
N VAL A 75 3.01 15.91 9.86
CA VAL A 75 2.25 17.12 10.18
C VAL A 75 1.10 16.79 11.11
N GLU A 76 0.28 15.79 10.80
CA GLU A 76 -0.90 15.43 11.59
C GLU A 76 -0.53 14.98 13.01
N VAL A 77 0.51 14.16 13.19
CA VAL A 77 0.98 13.73 14.52
C VAL A 77 1.46 14.91 15.37
N ASN A 78 2.05 15.96 14.75
CA ASN A 78 2.44 17.15 15.48
C ASN A 78 1.27 18.11 15.82
N MET A 79 0.10 17.90 15.20
CA MET A 79 -1.11 18.67 15.51
C MET A 79 -1.94 18.08 16.65
N VAL A 80 -1.56 16.90 17.17
CA VAL A 80 -2.31 16.14 18.17
C VAL A 80 -1.50 15.98 19.45
N ASP A 81 -2.15 16.04 20.60
CA ASP A 81 -1.55 15.73 21.90
C ASP A 81 -1.38 14.22 22.06
N VAL A 82 -0.22 13.71 21.68
CA VAL A 82 0.11 12.29 21.78
C VAL A 82 0.66 11.95 23.16
N ASN A 83 0.07 10.94 23.81
CA ASN A 83 0.64 10.34 25.03
C ASN A 83 1.78 9.39 24.67
N TRP A 84 2.99 9.92 24.49
CA TRP A 84 4.19 9.16 24.11
C TRP A 84 4.58 8.07 25.10
N ALA A 85 4.29 8.27 26.39
CA ALA A 85 4.55 7.26 27.42
C ALA A 85 3.64 6.03 27.21
N ALA A 86 2.34 6.25 26.97
CA ALA A 86 1.40 5.17 26.69
C ALA A 86 1.73 4.47 25.37
N ALA A 87 2.13 5.21 24.33
CA ALA A 87 2.56 4.66 23.05
C ALA A 87 3.79 3.75 23.22
N GLY A 88 4.79 4.19 23.99
CA GLY A 88 5.98 3.38 24.30
C GLY A 88 5.68 2.10 25.09
N ILE A 89 4.75 2.18 26.05
CA ILE A 89 4.30 0.99 26.80
C ILE A 89 3.60 0.00 25.88
N GLY A 90 2.71 0.47 24.99
CA GLY A 90 2.01 -0.36 24.02
C GLY A 90 2.95 -1.11 23.05
N TRP A 91 4.09 -0.54 22.74
CA TRP A 91 5.12 -1.19 21.92
C TRP A 91 5.84 -2.32 22.65
N VAL A 92 6.13 -2.14 23.94
CA VAL A 92 6.86 -3.13 24.75
C VAL A 92 5.94 -4.21 25.32
N ASN A 93 4.71 -3.85 25.63
CA ASN A 93 3.71 -4.75 26.21
C ASN A 93 2.39 -4.67 25.42
N PRO A 94 2.34 -5.24 24.19
CA PRO A 94 1.14 -5.21 23.37
C PRO A 94 0.00 -6.00 24.02
N SER A 95 -1.20 -5.43 24.03
CA SER A 95 -2.43 -6.11 24.40
C SER A 95 -3.26 -6.45 23.18
N ILE A 96 -3.85 -7.64 23.15
CA ILE A 96 -4.74 -8.07 22.06
C ILE A 96 -6.17 -8.13 22.62
N PRO A 97 -7.03 -7.14 22.33
CA PRO A 97 -8.43 -7.20 22.71
C PRO A 97 -9.18 -8.32 21.99
N ASN A 98 -10.21 -8.89 22.61
CA ASN A 98 -10.90 -10.09 22.12
C ASN A 98 -11.49 -9.99 20.70
N GLU A 99 -11.83 -8.81 20.21
CA GLU A 99 -12.45 -8.64 18.88
C GLU A 99 -11.50 -8.01 17.85
N SER A 100 -10.23 -7.83 18.18
CA SER A 100 -9.25 -7.14 17.33
C SER A 100 -8.54 -8.05 16.32
N MET A 101 -8.75 -9.36 16.35
CA MET A 101 -8.00 -10.33 15.54
C MET A 101 -8.13 -10.06 14.04
N LEU A 102 -9.33 -9.72 13.56
CA LEU A 102 -9.54 -9.38 12.14
C LEU A 102 -8.72 -8.17 11.72
N VAL A 103 -8.69 -7.12 12.54
CA VAL A 103 -7.93 -5.89 12.27
C VAL A 103 -6.43 -6.17 12.32
N ILE A 104 -5.96 -6.96 13.30
CA ILE A 104 -4.54 -7.35 13.40
C ILE A 104 -4.10 -8.14 12.17
N LEU A 105 -4.87 -9.13 11.74
CA LEU A 105 -4.58 -9.90 10.53
C LEU A 105 -4.61 -9.04 9.27
N SER A 106 -5.54 -8.08 9.19
CA SER A 106 -5.62 -7.14 8.07
C SER A 106 -4.38 -6.24 8.01
N ILE A 107 -3.96 -5.67 9.14
CA ILE A 107 -2.74 -4.84 9.22
C ILE A 107 -1.51 -5.69 8.86
N LEU A 108 -1.41 -6.91 9.41
CA LEU A 108 -0.30 -7.82 9.11
C LEU A 108 -0.24 -8.13 7.61
N GLY A 109 -1.37 -8.48 6.99
CA GLY A 109 -1.44 -8.77 5.56
C GLY A 109 -1.14 -7.55 4.68
N ALA A 110 -1.55 -6.35 5.12
CA ALA A 110 -1.23 -5.10 4.42
C ALA A 110 0.26 -4.73 4.51
N VAL A 111 0.95 -5.09 5.59
CA VAL A 111 2.39 -4.80 5.79
C VAL A 111 3.25 -5.88 5.14
N VAL A 112 2.94 -7.15 5.35
CA VAL A 112 3.69 -8.30 4.83
C VAL A 112 2.99 -8.81 3.57
N MET A 113 3.22 -8.15 2.45
CA MET A 113 2.62 -8.51 1.16
C MET A 113 3.48 -9.54 0.41
N PRO A 114 3.08 -10.82 0.34
CA PRO A 114 3.91 -11.88 -0.27
C PRO A 114 4.27 -11.59 -1.73
N HIS A 115 3.35 -11.03 -2.52
CA HIS A 115 3.60 -10.67 -3.91
C HIS A 115 4.67 -9.58 -4.07
N ASN A 116 4.88 -8.72 -3.08
CA ASN A 116 5.94 -7.71 -3.08
C ASN A 116 7.33 -8.34 -2.94
N LEU A 117 7.47 -9.53 -2.36
CA LEU A 117 8.73 -10.26 -2.33
C LEU A 117 9.16 -10.67 -3.74
N PHE A 118 8.22 -11.08 -4.60
CA PHE A 118 8.50 -11.38 -6.00
C PHE A 118 8.89 -10.12 -6.77
N LEU A 119 8.16 -9.02 -6.57
CA LEU A 119 8.49 -7.74 -7.18
C LEU A 119 9.89 -7.25 -6.73
N HIS A 120 10.20 -7.35 -5.44
CA HIS A 120 11.51 -6.97 -4.91
C HIS A 120 12.64 -7.82 -5.52
N SER A 121 12.41 -9.13 -5.72
CA SER A 121 13.37 -10.01 -6.39
C SER A 121 13.63 -9.57 -7.84
N GLU A 122 12.60 -9.15 -8.58
CA GLU A 122 12.73 -8.63 -9.94
C GLU A 122 13.52 -7.31 -9.96
N VAL A 123 13.23 -6.42 -9.01
CA VAL A 123 13.96 -5.15 -8.83
C VAL A 123 15.45 -5.38 -8.60
N ILE A 124 15.80 -6.31 -7.72
CA ILE A 124 17.20 -6.66 -7.44
C ILE A 124 17.88 -7.23 -8.69
N GLN A 125 17.20 -8.10 -9.45
CA GLN A 125 17.75 -8.65 -10.68
C GLN A 125 18.01 -7.58 -11.73
N SER A 126 17.17 -6.57 -11.84
CA SER A 126 17.34 -5.45 -12.79
C SER A 126 18.59 -4.61 -12.50
N ARG A 127 19.10 -4.61 -11.27
CA ARG A 127 20.33 -3.90 -10.85
C ARG A 127 21.63 -4.56 -11.34
N GLN A 128 21.57 -5.74 -11.95
CA GLN A 128 22.70 -6.46 -12.57
C GLN A 128 23.96 -6.53 -11.69
N PHE A 129 23.86 -7.20 -10.54
CA PHE A 129 24.97 -7.38 -9.60
C PHE A 129 26.18 -8.02 -10.27
N ASN A 130 27.37 -7.44 -10.07
CA ASN A 130 28.61 -8.03 -10.54
C ASN A 130 29.00 -9.24 -9.68
N ARG A 131 28.69 -10.44 -10.18
CA ARG A 131 28.99 -11.71 -9.49
C ARG A 131 30.44 -12.18 -9.67
N GLN A 132 31.21 -11.58 -10.58
CA GLN A 132 32.56 -11.98 -10.87
C GLN A 132 33.59 -11.37 -9.91
N ASP A 133 33.29 -10.15 -9.39
CA ASP A 133 34.14 -9.44 -8.44
C ASP A 133 33.51 -9.46 -7.05
N LYS A 134 34.17 -10.15 -6.11
CA LYS A 134 33.66 -10.31 -4.73
C LYS A 134 33.62 -9.00 -3.96
N GLU A 135 34.56 -8.09 -4.18
CA GLU A 135 34.59 -6.80 -3.48
C GLU A 135 33.45 -5.90 -3.96
N ILE A 136 33.25 -5.83 -5.28
CA ILE A 136 32.16 -5.09 -5.88
C ILE A 136 30.82 -5.67 -5.41
N MET A 137 30.67 -6.99 -5.41
CA MET A 137 29.46 -7.66 -4.95
C MET A 137 29.17 -7.35 -3.47
N HIS A 138 30.14 -7.42 -2.57
CA HIS A 138 29.96 -7.09 -1.16
C HIS A 138 29.55 -5.62 -0.96
N ARG A 139 30.13 -4.71 -1.72
CA ARG A 139 29.76 -3.29 -1.69
C ARG A 139 28.34 -3.07 -2.18
N GLN A 140 27.93 -3.73 -3.27
CA GLN A 140 26.55 -3.66 -3.80
C GLN A 140 25.56 -4.21 -2.79
N LEU A 141 25.82 -5.37 -2.17
CA LEU A 141 24.95 -5.95 -1.13
C LEU A 141 24.84 -5.04 0.11
N ARG A 142 25.93 -4.36 0.50
CA ARG A 142 25.88 -3.40 1.59
C ARG A 142 24.98 -2.19 1.25
N TYR A 143 25.06 -1.68 0.03
CA TYR A 143 24.17 -0.60 -0.40
C TYR A 143 22.71 -1.05 -0.43
N GLU A 144 22.44 -2.26 -0.91
CA GLU A 144 21.11 -2.85 -0.91
C GLU A 144 20.55 -3.02 0.51
N PHE A 145 21.38 -3.48 1.43
CA PHE A 145 21.01 -3.61 2.84
C PHE A 145 20.65 -2.25 3.46
N VAL A 146 21.47 -1.21 3.20
CA VAL A 146 21.20 0.14 3.73
C VAL A 146 19.94 0.73 3.09
N ASP A 147 19.75 0.57 1.79
CA ASP A 147 18.56 1.02 1.06
C ASP A 147 17.29 0.37 1.62
N THR A 148 17.32 -0.96 1.79
CA THR A 148 16.21 -1.72 2.38
C THR A 148 15.93 -1.29 3.82
N LEU A 149 16.97 -1.14 4.65
CA LEU A 149 16.83 -0.72 6.04
C LEU A 149 16.20 0.68 6.15
N LEU A 150 16.62 1.61 5.32
CA LEU A 150 16.08 2.97 5.30
C LEU A 150 14.63 2.97 4.79
N SER A 151 14.35 2.27 3.71
CA SER A 151 13.00 2.19 3.12
C SER A 151 12.01 1.54 4.07
N MET A 152 12.39 0.40 4.68
CA MET A 152 11.56 -0.29 5.68
C MET A 152 11.41 0.52 6.96
N GLY A 153 12.46 1.23 7.39
CA GLY A 153 12.42 2.13 8.54
C GLY A 153 11.44 3.30 8.34
N ILE A 154 11.44 3.90 7.16
CA ILE A 154 10.48 4.96 6.80
C ILE A 154 9.05 4.40 6.77
N GLY A 155 8.83 3.26 6.13
CA GLY A 155 7.52 2.60 6.11
C GLY A 155 7.01 2.26 7.49
N TRP A 156 7.88 1.75 8.36
CA TRP A 156 7.54 1.48 9.76
C TRP A 156 7.17 2.75 10.53
N MET A 157 7.89 3.87 10.32
CA MET A 157 7.57 5.15 10.95
C MET A 157 6.21 5.68 10.49
N ILE A 158 5.91 5.59 9.19
CA ILE A 158 4.60 6.00 8.64
C ILE A 158 3.47 5.19 9.26
N ASN A 159 3.58 3.85 9.25
CA ASN A 159 2.57 2.97 9.82
C ASN A 159 2.37 3.22 11.33
N SER A 160 3.47 3.43 12.06
CA SER A 160 3.41 3.76 13.48
C SER A 160 2.72 5.11 13.72
N ALA A 161 3.01 6.12 12.89
CA ALA A 161 2.37 7.43 12.98
C ALA A 161 0.86 7.33 12.75
N MET A 162 0.41 6.53 11.77
CA MET A 162 -1.02 6.30 11.51
C MET A 162 -1.72 5.68 12.73
N ILE A 163 -1.13 4.65 13.34
CA ILE A 163 -1.70 3.98 14.50
C ILE A 163 -1.74 4.92 15.71
N ILE A 164 -0.66 5.66 15.96
CA ILE A 164 -0.57 6.63 17.05
C ILE A 164 -1.61 7.75 16.87
N LEU A 165 -1.76 8.27 15.64
CA LEU A 165 -2.75 9.28 15.31
C LEU A 165 -4.17 8.76 15.57
N ALA A 166 -4.50 7.57 15.08
CA ALA A 166 -5.81 6.97 15.30
C ALA A 166 -6.09 6.73 16.80
N ALA A 167 -5.09 6.30 17.57
CA ALA A 167 -5.21 6.13 19.01
C ALA A 167 -5.40 7.46 19.73
N ALA A 168 -4.64 8.48 19.38
CA ALA A 168 -4.73 9.80 20.03
C ALA A 168 -5.99 10.56 19.67
N VAL A 169 -6.53 10.41 18.45
CA VAL A 169 -7.69 11.17 17.98
C VAL A 169 -9.00 10.43 18.27
N PHE A 170 -9.09 9.14 17.92
CA PHE A 170 -10.36 8.42 17.99
C PHE A 170 -10.49 7.62 19.28
N PHE A 171 -9.52 6.76 19.57
CA PHE A 171 -9.59 5.86 20.75
C PHE A 171 -9.64 6.64 22.05
N SER A 172 -8.82 7.68 22.21
CA SER A 172 -8.82 8.51 23.43
C SER A 172 -10.14 9.22 23.69
N HIS A 173 -10.94 9.48 22.65
CA HIS A 173 -12.27 10.09 22.75
C HIS A 173 -13.42 9.06 22.75
N GLY A 174 -13.12 7.76 22.76
CA GLY A 174 -14.12 6.70 22.73
C GLY A 174 -14.91 6.62 21.41
N ILE A 175 -14.32 7.12 20.31
CA ILE A 175 -14.95 7.15 18.99
C ILE A 175 -14.58 5.88 18.24
N ALA A 176 -15.57 5.09 17.84
CA ALA A 176 -15.41 3.96 16.93
C ALA A 176 -15.58 4.45 15.49
N VAL A 177 -14.53 4.33 14.70
CA VAL A 177 -14.55 4.65 13.27
C VAL A 177 -14.93 3.41 12.48
N THR A 178 -16.02 3.50 11.73
CA THR A 178 -16.56 2.40 10.91
C THR A 178 -16.43 2.65 9.41
N GLU A 179 -16.06 3.85 9.01
CA GLU A 179 -15.85 4.25 7.61
C GLU A 179 -14.69 5.25 7.53
N LEU A 180 -13.93 5.22 6.42
CA LEU A 180 -12.82 6.16 6.23
C LEU A 180 -13.30 7.60 6.01
N GLU A 181 -14.45 7.78 5.39
CA GLU A 181 -15.09 9.09 5.23
C GLU A 181 -15.45 9.71 6.58
N GLN A 182 -15.95 8.89 7.51
CA GLN A 182 -16.20 9.30 8.88
C GLN A 182 -14.91 9.77 9.58
N ALA A 183 -13.79 9.07 9.35
CA ALA A 183 -12.50 9.49 9.89
C ALA A 183 -12.12 10.91 9.40
N GLU A 184 -12.29 11.20 8.11
CA GLU A 184 -12.02 12.51 7.53
C GLU A 184 -12.89 13.61 8.17
N GLU A 185 -14.19 13.38 8.32
CA GLU A 185 -15.11 14.33 8.93
C GLU A 185 -14.77 14.62 10.39
N LEU A 186 -14.37 13.60 11.15
CA LEU A 186 -14.02 13.72 12.57
C LEU A 186 -12.65 14.37 12.81
N LEU A 187 -11.72 14.25 11.87
CA LEU A 187 -10.41 14.90 11.97
C LEU A 187 -10.53 16.44 11.97
N ARG A 188 -11.46 16.99 11.20
CA ARG A 188 -11.63 18.46 11.10
C ARG A 188 -11.91 19.15 12.43
N PRO A 189 -12.91 18.72 13.25
CA PRO A 189 -13.16 19.35 14.55
C PRO A 189 -12.12 19.01 15.62
N LEU A 190 -11.41 17.88 15.50
CA LEU A 190 -10.49 17.39 16.53
C LEU A 190 -9.07 17.95 16.35
N ILE A 191 -8.62 18.10 15.11
CA ILE A 191 -7.24 18.53 14.79
C ILE A 191 -7.22 19.90 14.12
N GLY A 192 -8.20 20.18 13.25
CA GLY A 192 -8.29 21.44 12.51
C GLY A 192 -8.82 21.28 11.08
N PRO A 193 -9.21 22.39 10.44
CA PRO A 193 -9.94 22.33 9.16
C PRO A 193 -9.14 21.75 7.99
N ALA A 194 -7.80 21.76 8.06
CA ALA A 194 -6.94 21.20 7.03
C ALA A 194 -6.72 19.68 7.16
N ALA A 195 -6.92 19.11 8.34
CA ALA A 195 -6.56 17.73 8.63
C ALA A 195 -7.28 16.72 7.74
N GLY A 196 -8.60 16.87 7.52
CA GLY A 196 -9.35 16.00 6.64
C GLY A 196 -8.83 16.02 5.18
N THR A 197 -8.47 17.19 4.68
CA THR A 197 -7.90 17.32 3.33
C THR A 197 -6.50 16.68 3.23
N ILE A 198 -5.67 16.85 4.25
CA ILE A 198 -4.33 16.23 4.33
C ILE A 198 -4.47 14.71 4.36
N PHE A 199 -5.38 14.19 5.18
CA PHE A 199 -5.70 12.76 5.26
C PHE A 199 -6.18 12.20 3.90
N ALA A 200 -7.13 12.87 3.24
CA ALA A 200 -7.63 12.44 1.94
C ALA A 200 -6.55 12.47 0.85
N LEU A 201 -5.67 13.46 0.85
CA LEU A 201 -4.52 13.51 -0.07
C LEU A 201 -3.51 12.40 0.21
N ALA A 202 -3.19 12.13 1.48
CA ALA A 202 -2.32 11.03 1.87
C ALA A 202 -2.88 9.69 1.42
N LEU A 203 -4.19 9.46 1.62
CA LEU A 203 -4.90 8.26 1.18
C LEU A 203 -4.89 8.11 -0.35
N LEU A 204 -5.07 9.22 -1.10
CA LEU A 204 -4.99 9.20 -2.57
C LEU A 204 -3.60 8.81 -3.06
N PHE A 205 -2.55 9.41 -2.51
CA PHE A 205 -1.17 9.09 -2.89
C PHE A 205 -0.79 7.67 -2.49
N ALA A 206 -1.24 7.18 -1.33
CA ALA A 206 -1.06 5.80 -0.91
C ALA A 206 -1.73 4.84 -1.91
N GLY A 207 -3.00 5.05 -2.22
CA GLY A 207 -3.74 4.21 -3.14
C GLY A 207 -3.13 4.21 -4.55
N LEU A 208 -2.67 5.35 -5.07
CA LEU A 208 -1.99 5.42 -6.38
C LEU A 208 -0.65 4.68 -6.37
N ALA A 209 0.19 4.89 -5.33
CA ALA A 209 1.48 4.23 -5.20
C ALA A 209 1.33 2.71 -5.11
N SER A 210 0.46 2.25 -4.21
CA SER A 210 0.24 0.83 -3.97
C SER A 210 -0.51 0.14 -5.12
N SER A 211 -1.44 0.82 -5.79
CA SER A 211 -2.08 0.29 -7.00
C SER A 211 -1.04 0.05 -8.11
N ALA A 212 -0.11 0.99 -8.31
CA ALA A 212 0.95 0.82 -9.30
C ALA A 212 1.87 -0.35 -8.95
N THR A 213 2.28 -0.50 -7.68
CA THR A 213 3.13 -1.62 -7.25
C THR A 213 2.41 -2.97 -7.32
N ALA A 214 1.12 -3.05 -6.99
CA ALA A 214 0.31 -4.26 -7.16
C ALA A 214 0.22 -4.68 -8.63
N GLY A 215 0.01 -3.71 -9.54
CA GLY A 215 0.03 -3.96 -10.98
C GLY A 215 1.38 -4.45 -11.50
N MET A 216 2.48 -3.84 -11.04
CA MET A 216 3.84 -4.29 -11.36
C MET A 216 4.10 -5.71 -10.85
N ALA A 217 3.70 -6.02 -9.62
CA ALA A 217 3.86 -7.34 -9.02
C ALA A 217 3.10 -8.41 -9.81
N GLY A 218 1.83 -8.15 -10.15
CA GLY A 218 1.03 -9.06 -10.96
C GLY A 218 1.61 -9.28 -12.37
N ALA A 219 2.08 -8.21 -13.00
CA ALA A 219 2.74 -8.28 -14.30
C ALA A 219 4.06 -9.09 -14.24
N SER A 220 4.89 -8.84 -13.23
CA SER A 220 6.16 -9.55 -13.01
C SER A 220 5.95 -11.04 -12.70
N ILE A 221 5.01 -11.35 -11.80
CA ILE A 221 4.66 -12.73 -11.44
C ILE A 221 4.21 -13.50 -12.68
N PHE A 222 3.31 -12.91 -13.49
CA PHE A 222 2.78 -13.57 -14.67
C PHE A 222 3.86 -13.77 -15.73
N ALA A 223 4.68 -12.77 -16.06
CA ALA A 223 5.81 -12.89 -16.97
C ALA A 223 6.82 -13.95 -16.47
N GLY A 224 7.11 -13.97 -15.18
CA GLY A 224 7.98 -14.96 -14.54
C GLY A 224 7.49 -16.40 -14.66
N MET A 225 6.17 -16.67 -14.80
CA MET A 225 5.65 -18.01 -15.09
C MET A 225 6.11 -18.54 -16.45
N PHE A 226 6.44 -17.65 -17.37
CA PHE A 226 6.96 -17.95 -18.70
C PHE A 226 8.47 -17.81 -18.80
N GLY A 227 9.15 -17.45 -17.70
CA GLY A 227 10.59 -17.25 -17.67
C GLY A 227 11.03 -15.91 -18.27
N GLU A 228 10.12 -14.97 -18.39
CA GLU A 228 10.37 -13.62 -18.91
C GLU A 228 10.55 -12.62 -17.75
N SER A 229 11.40 -11.61 -17.96
CA SER A 229 11.53 -10.48 -17.04
C SER A 229 10.36 -9.50 -17.23
N TYR A 230 10.10 -8.67 -16.21
CA TYR A 230 9.11 -7.62 -16.30
C TYR A 230 9.47 -6.57 -17.36
N ASP A 231 8.67 -6.47 -18.41
CA ASP A 231 8.71 -5.37 -19.39
C ASP A 231 7.28 -5.10 -19.88
N MET A 232 6.80 -3.88 -19.68
CA MET A 232 5.46 -3.48 -20.15
C MET A 232 5.32 -3.39 -21.68
N LYS A 233 6.39 -3.63 -22.42
CA LYS A 233 6.32 -3.83 -23.89
C LYS A 233 5.90 -5.24 -24.24
N ASP A 234 6.18 -6.22 -23.36
CA ASP A 234 5.90 -7.61 -23.62
C ASP A 234 4.45 -7.99 -23.32
N PHE A 235 3.95 -8.96 -24.08
CA PHE A 235 2.56 -9.41 -23.99
C PHE A 235 2.23 -9.99 -22.61
N HIS A 236 3.10 -10.83 -22.04
CA HIS A 236 2.84 -11.49 -20.77
C HIS A 236 2.81 -10.49 -19.61
N SER A 237 3.66 -9.49 -19.58
CA SER A 237 3.61 -8.43 -18.57
C SER A 237 2.30 -7.64 -18.65
N ARG A 238 1.85 -7.27 -19.86
CA ARG A 238 0.55 -6.59 -20.06
C ARG A 238 -0.63 -7.46 -19.67
N LEU A 239 -0.58 -8.74 -20.01
CA LEU A 239 -1.63 -9.69 -19.65
C LEU A 239 -1.68 -9.88 -18.13
N GLY A 240 -0.53 -9.97 -17.44
CA GLY A 240 -0.43 -10.04 -15.99
C GLY A 240 -1.02 -8.81 -15.30
N LEU A 241 -0.77 -7.60 -15.83
CA LEU A 241 -1.42 -6.37 -15.38
C LEU A 241 -2.96 -6.45 -15.55
N GLY A 242 -3.43 -6.88 -16.71
CA GLY A 242 -4.86 -7.05 -16.98
C GLY A 242 -5.51 -8.06 -16.05
N LEU A 243 -4.86 -9.20 -15.82
CA LEU A 243 -5.32 -10.25 -14.90
C LEU A 243 -5.31 -9.81 -13.42
N THR A 244 -4.58 -8.77 -13.09
CA THR A 244 -4.59 -8.17 -11.76
C THR A 244 -5.68 -7.11 -11.63
N TYR A 245 -5.77 -6.19 -12.57
CA TYR A 245 -6.65 -5.02 -12.46
C TYR A 245 -8.10 -5.32 -12.84
N ILE A 246 -8.35 -6.12 -13.88
CA ILE A 246 -9.72 -6.40 -14.34
C ILE A 246 -10.54 -7.15 -13.28
N PRO A 247 -10.04 -8.27 -12.69
CA PRO A 247 -10.78 -8.93 -11.62
C PRO A 247 -11.00 -8.02 -10.40
N ALA A 248 -10.00 -7.22 -10.01
CA ALA A 248 -10.13 -6.26 -8.91
C ALA A 248 -11.27 -5.26 -9.18
N LEU A 249 -11.32 -4.67 -10.38
CA LEU A 249 -12.40 -3.74 -10.76
C LEU A 249 -13.78 -4.43 -10.83
N LEU A 250 -13.84 -5.66 -11.35
CA LEU A 250 -15.09 -6.42 -11.39
C LEU A 250 -15.61 -6.73 -9.99
N LEU A 251 -14.74 -7.07 -9.05
CA LEU A 251 -15.13 -7.32 -7.66
C LEU A 251 -15.69 -6.07 -6.99
N ILE A 252 -15.19 -4.87 -7.32
CA ILE A 252 -15.69 -3.60 -6.77
C ILE A 252 -17.18 -3.39 -7.10
N LEU A 253 -17.66 -3.87 -8.25
CA LEU A 253 -19.07 -3.75 -8.63
C LEU A 253 -20.02 -4.51 -7.70
N PHE A 254 -19.52 -5.51 -6.98
CA PHE A 254 -20.32 -6.34 -6.05
C PHE A 254 -20.11 -5.94 -4.58
N ILE A 255 -19.19 -5.01 -4.29
CA ILE A 255 -18.92 -4.55 -2.94
C ILE A 255 -19.97 -3.55 -2.52
N THR A 256 -20.71 -3.88 -1.47
CA THR A 256 -21.71 -3.00 -0.82
C THR A 256 -21.10 -2.23 0.35
N ASP A 257 -20.13 -2.81 1.03
CA ASP A 257 -19.41 -2.23 2.16
C ASP A 257 -17.91 -2.12 1.84
N SER A 258 -17.48 -0.91 1.52
CA SER A 258 -16.10 -0.63 1.15
C SER A 258 -15.12 -0.76 2.31
N PHE A 259 -15.56 -0.48 3.55
CA PHE A 259 -14.73 -0.60 4.73
C PHE A 259 -14.45 -2.06 5.08
N GLN A 260 -15.47 -2.93 5.05
CA GLN A 260 -15.28 -4.36 5.23
C GLN A 260 -14.38 -4.95 4.12
N ALA A 261 -14.53 -4.52 2.88
CA ALA A 261 -13.68 -4.97 1.79
C ALA A 261 -12.21 -4.59 2.01
N LEU A 262 -11.93 -3.37 2.55
CA LEU A 262 -10.60 -2.94 2.93
C LEU A 262 -10.00 -3.75 4.09
N LEU A 263 -10.81 -4.27 5.01
CA LEU A 263 -10.34 -5.13 6.10
C LEU A 263 -10.11 -6.58 5.64
N VAL A 264 -11.06 -7.12 4.88
CA VAL A 264 -11.04 -8.54 4.49
C VAL A 264 -9.99 -8.83 3.42
N SER A 265 -9.78 -7.90 2.47
CA SER A 265 -8.83 -8.10 1.37
C SER A 265 -7.39 -8.29 1.87
N PRO A 266 -6.81 -7.43 2.73
CA PRO A 266 -5.49 -7.67 3.29
C PRO A 266 -5.42 -8.87 4.26
N MET A 267 -6.52 -9.22 4.94
CA MET A 267 -6.56 -10.41 5.77
C MET A 267 -6.23 -11.68 4.97
N PHE A 268 -6.73 -11.78 3.73
CA PHE A 268 -6.36 -12.90 2.84
C PHE A 268 -4.88 -12.94 2.52
N LEU A 269 -4.19 -11.80 2.50
CA LEU A 269 -2.74 -11.73 2.27
C LEU A 269 -1.95 -12.31 3.44
N SER A 270 -2.46 -12.19 4.67
CA SER A 270 -1.81 -12.75 5.86
C SER A 270 -1.87 -14.29 5.93
N LEU A 271 -2.72 -14.93 5.11
CA LEU A 271 -2.85 -16.38 5.02
C LEU A 271 -1.90 -17.03 4.01
N GLN A 272 -1.21 -16.25 3.18
CA GLN A 272 -0.26 -16.71 2.17
C GLN A 272 1.18 -16.73 2.71
#